data_f8514c003a5f37331e4a1a6d7787bd13
#
_entry.id   f8514c003a5f37331e4a1a6d7787bd13
#
_cell.length_a   1.000
_cell.length_b   1.000
_cell.length_c   1.000
_cell.angle_alpha   90.00
_cell.angle_beta   90.00
_cell.angle_gamma   90.00
#
_symmetry.space_group_name_H-M   'P 1'
#
loop_
_entity.id
_entity.type
_entity.pdbx_description
1 polymer ?
#
loop_
_entity_poly.entity_id
_entity_poly.type
_entity_poly.pdbx_seq_one_letter_code
_entity_poly.pdbx_strand_id
1 'polypeptide(L)'
;MAGGPVITEDDRCGHFALPIEGLLINGTQEWEGAVNQKQHKHLSAMCRCGKVKFEAVGPPILTGSCYCTSCQEAGRQLEQLASAPPVLDPDSGTSLILYRKDRVQCVMGQQYLEEHRLKPDSPTRRVIAQCCNSAMFLDFTKGHWLSMFRNRFPTGAPPLEMRVMTKERRVGVELADDLPNYSGHSGKFMLKLIAAWIAMGFRRPESTLGKTVHRV
;
A
#
# COMPACT_ATOMS: atom_id res chain seq x y z
N MET A 1 -44.73 -2.67 -42.60
CA MET A 1 -44.75 -1.50 -43.51
C MET A 1 -44.00 -0.37 -42.81
N ALA A 2 -43.15 0.30 -43.58
CA ALA A 2 -42.35 1.48 -43.27
C ALA A 2 -41.18 1.22 -42.27
N GLY A 3 -39.92 1.21 -42.58
CA GLY A 3 -39.16 1.94 -43.62
C GLY A 3 -38.34 3.00 -42.89
N GLY A 4 -37.14 2.60 -42.31
CA GLY A 4 -36.20 3.53 -41.73
C GLY A 4 -35.18 4.01 -42.77
N PRO A 5 -34.63 5.23 -42.65
CA PRO A 5 -33.73 5.76 -43.66
C PRO A 5 -32.29 5.26 -43.52
N VAL A 6 -31.72 4.96 -44.68
CA VAL A 6 -30.31 4.68 -44.97
C VAL A 6 -29.58 6.03 -44.97
N ILE A 7 -28.43 6.10 -44.30
CA ILE A 7 -27.51 7.23 -44.46
C ILE A 7 -26.30 6.75 -45.26
N THR A 8 -26.11 7.40 -46.42
CA THR A 8 -25.04 7.19 -47.38
C THR A 8 -23.78 7.93 -47.00
N GLU A 9 -22.63 7.25 -47.24
CA GLU A 9 -21.29 7.87 -47.32
C GLU A 9 -21.26 8.93 -48.43
N ASP A 10 -20.63 10.03 -48.19
CA ASP A 10 -19.57 10.69 -48.98
C ASP A 10 -19.48 12.17 -48.59
N ASP A 11 -18.32 12.57 -48.09
CA ASP A 11 -17.81 13.90 -48.43
C ASP A 11 -16.30 13.98 -48.12
N ARG A 12 -15.59 13.94 -49.23
CA ARG A 12 -14.16 14.20 -49.36
C ARG A 12 -13.88 15.67 -49.14
N CYS A 13 -12.99 16.01 -48.23
CA CYS A 13 -12.33 17.30 -48.20
C CYS A 13 -10.83 17.17 -48.45
N GLY A 14 -10.44 17.60 -49.50
CA GLY A 14 -9.43 18.25 -50.25
C GLY A 14 -8.04 18.38 -49.58
N HIS A 15 -7.06 17.78 -50.27
CA HIS A 15 -5.64 18.05 -50.11
C HIS A 15 -5.32 19.49 -50.55
N PHE A 16 -4.67 20.24 -49.64
CA PHE A 16 -3.80 21.35 -50.05
C PHE A 16 -2.38 21.07 -49.53
N ALA A 17 -1.56 20.64 -50.48
CA ALA A 17 -0.11 20.59 -50.28
C ALA A 17 0.47 21.93 -50.74
N LEU A 18 1.24 22.58 -49.88
CA LEU A 18 2.19 23.61 -50.27
C LEU A 18 3.60 23.16 -49.89
N PRO A 19 4.57 23.25 -50.80
CA PRO A 19 5.95 22.95 -50.48
C PRO A 19 6.62 24.18 -49.87
N ILE A 20 7.32 23.99 -48.75
CA ILE A 20 8.36 24.93 -48.31
C ILE A 20 9.67 24.17 -48.22
N GLU A 21 10.49 24.46 -49.24
CA GLU A 21 11.91 24.11 -49.25
C GLU A 21 12.67 24.93 -48.22
N GLY A 22 13.57 24.23 -47.51
CA GLY A 22 14.87 24.75 -47.14
C GLY A 22 14.93 25.70 -45.96
N LEU A 23 15.19 25.16 -44.76
CA LEU A 23 16.21 25.75 -43.89
C LEU A 23 16.82 24.67 -42.96
N LEU A 24 18.00 24.21 -43.38
CA LEU A 24 18.89 23.43 -42.52
C LEU A 24 19.43 24.34 -41.42
N ILE A 25 18.95 24.16 -40.17
CA ILE A 25 19.65 24.62 -39.01
C ILE A 25 20.02 23.38 -38.18
N ASN A 26 21.32 23.04 -38.24
CA ASN A 26 21.98 22.15 -37.33
C ASN A 26 21.92 22.74 -35.93
N GLY A 27 21.39 22.00 -34.98
CA GLY A 27 21.37 22.39 -33.57
C GLY A 27 20.48 21.46 -32.77
N THR A 28 20.83 20.16 -32.70
CA THR A 28 20.32 19.27 -31.67
C THR A 28 20.90 19.68 -30.33
N GLN A 29 20.30 20.67 -29.67
CA GLN A 29 20.42 20.79 -28.22
C GLN A 29 19.21 20.07 -27.64
N GLU A 30 19.45 18.81 -27.27
CA GLU A 30 18.59 18.06 -26.36
C GLU A 30 18.52 18.84 -25.05
N TRP A 31 17.46 19.60 -24.88
CA TRP A 31 17.05 20.12 -23.59
C TRP A 31 16.46 18.96 -22.79
N GLU A 32 17.30 18.03 -22.37
CA GLU A 32 17.01 17.22 -21.21
C GLU A 32 17.01 18.14 -19.98
N GLY A 33 15.97 18.93 -19.89
CA GLY A 33 15.57 19.57 -18.65
C GLY A 33 15.25 18.45 -17.67
N ALA A 34 16.26 18.01 -16.92
CA ALA A 34 16.08 17.25 -15.70
C ALA A 34 15.22 18.09 -14.77
N VAL A 35 13.91 18.02 -14.96
CA VAL A 35 12.93 18.44 -13.97
C VAL A 35 13.14 17.47 -12.81
N ASN A 36 13.99 17.90 -11.88
CA ASN A 36 14.12 17.29 -10.56
C ASN A 36 12.78 17.49 -9.81
N GLN A 37 11.72 16.87 -10.33
CA GLN A 37 10.52 16.61 -9.58
C GLN A 37 10.92 15.59 -8.51
N LYS A 38 11.23 16.07 -7.31
CA LYS A 38 10.96 15.33 -6.08
C LYS A 38 9.45 15.07 -6.08
N GLN A 39 9.01 14.15 -6.93
CA GLN A 39 7.69 13.60 -6.89
C GLN A 39 7.59 12.96 -5.51
N HIS A 40 6.86 13.59 -4.62
CA HIS A 40 6.40 12.94 -3.41
C HIS A 40 5.62 11.72 -3.89
N LYS A 41 6.29 10.56 -3.92
CA LYS A 41 5.72 9.33 -4.44
C LYS A 41 4.49 9.02 -3.61
N HIS A 42 3.32 9.22 -4.19
CA HIS A 42 2.05 8.82 -3.60
C HIS A 42 1.82 7.35 -3.91
N LEU A 43 1.54 6.58 -2.89
CA LEU A 43 1.12 5.19 -3.03
C LEU A 43 -0.32 5.04 -2.56
N SER A 44 -1.14 4.43 -3.39
CA SER A 44 -2.53 4.14 -3.05
C SER A 44 -2.69 2.69 -2.60
N ALA A 45 -3.29 2.49 -1.43
CA ALA A 45 -3.74 1.19 -0.97
C ALA A 45 -5.27 1.10 -1.06
N MET A 46 -5.78 -0.01 -1.57
CA MET A 46 -7.22 -0.22 -1.74
C MET A 46 -7.66 -1.56 -1.17
N CYS A 47 -8.88 -1.60 -0.66
CA CYS A 47 -9.56 -2.86 -0.37
C CYS A 47 -9.92 -3.58 -1.67
N ARG A 48 -10.18 -4.89 -1.61
CA ARG A 48 -10.45 -5.71 -2.80
C ARG A 48 -11.62 -5.19 -3.66
N CYS A 49 -12.68 -4.69 -3.05
CA CYS A 49 -13.84 -4.18 -3.78
C CYS A 49 -13.74 -2.70 -4.17
N GLY A 50 -12.64 -2.02 -3.85
CA GLY A 50 -12.38 -0.63 -4.21
C GLY A 50 -13.10 0.42 -3.35
N LYS A 51 -14.01 0.06 -2.42
CA LYS A 51 -14.80 1.00 -1.62
C LYS A 51 -13.99 1.74 -0.55
N VAL A 52 -12.85 1.21 -0.16
CA VAL A 52 -11.94 1.85 0.81
C VAL A 52 -10.62 2.13 0.12
N LYS A 53 -10.17 3.37 0.20
CA LYS A 53 -8.90 3.81 -0.37
C LYS A 53 -8.11 4.63 0.64
N PHE A 54 -6.82 4.33 0.73
CA PHE A 54 -5.83 5.10 1.49
C PHE A 54 -4.79 5.68 0.54
N GLU A 55 -4.26 6.82 0.91
CA GLU A 55 -3.09 7.41 0.29
C GLU A 55 -1.97 7.57 1.31
N ALA A 56 -0.78 7.13 0.91
CA ALA A 56 0.45 7.28 1.67
C ALA A 56 1.40 8.21 0.91
N VAL A 57 1.88 9.25 1.59
CA VAL A 57 2.70 10.31 0.98
C VAL A 57 4.16 10.17 1.37
N GLY A 58 5.04 10.25 0.39
CA GLY A 58 6.49 10.20 0.57
C GLY A 58 7.02 8.78 0.78
N PRO A 59 8.30 8.64 1.16
CA PRO A 59 8.91 7.33 1.32
C PRO A 59 8.36 6.60 2.55
N PRO A 60 8.22 5.27 2.50
CA PRO A 60 7.96 4.46 3.68
C PRO A 60 9.13 4.51 4.65
N ILE A 61 8.88 4.19 5.92
CA ILE A 61 9.94 4.00 6.92
C ILE A 61 10.78 2.78 6.53
N LEU A 62 10.09 1.68 6.23
CA LEU A 62 10.69 0.44 5.75
C LEU A 62 9.61 -0.49 5.17
N THR A 63 10.07 -1.54 4.48
CA THR A 63 9.26 -2.65 4.04
C THR A 63 9.81 -3.95 4.61
N GLY A 64 8.94 -4.87 5.00
CA GLY A 64 9.40 -6.14 5.54
C GLY A 64 8.29 -7.17 5.67
N SER A 65 8.67 -8.44 5.72
CA SER A 65 7.76 -9.53 6.05
C SER A 65 7.97 -9.95 7.51
N CYS A 66 6.88 -10.05 8.26
CA CYS A 66 6.89 -10.40 9.68
C CYS A 66 6.35 -11.81 9.90
N TYR A 67 7.13 -12.63 10.64
CA TYR A 67 6.77 -14.02 10.94
C TYR A 67 6.36 -14.24 12.40
N CYS A 68 6.09 -13.16 13.17
CA CYS A 68 5.70 -13.33 14.56
C CYS A 68 4.37 -14.06 14.71
N THR A 69 4.22 -14.82 15.78
CA THR A 69 3.02 -15.59 16.12
C THR A 69 1.74 -14.75 16.05
N SER A 70 1.80 -13.50 16.51
CA SER A 70 0.66 -12.58 16.47
C SER A 70 0.23 -12.21 15.05
N CYS A 71 1.17 -12.01 14.10
CA CYS A 71 0.84 -11.73 12.71
C CYS A 71 0.25 -12.96 12.02
N GLN A 72 0.84 -14.13 12.23
CA GLN A 72 0.36 -15.38 11.67
C GLN A 72 -1.04 -15.73 12.18
N GLU A 73 -1.29 -15.59 13.49
CA GLU A 73 -2.60 -15.86 14.09
C GLU A 73 -3.67 -14.91 13.56
N ALA A 74 -3.37 -13.62 13.55
CA ALA A 74 -4.32 -12.65 13.02
C ALA A 74 -4.58 -12.84 11.53
N GLY A 75 -3.57 -13.18 10.75
CA GLY A 75 -3.74 -13.47 9.32
C GLY A 75 -4.72 -14.62 9.12
N ARG A 76 -4.54 -15.74 9.84
CA ARG A 76 -5.46 -16.89 9.77
C ARG A 76 -6.90 -16.54 10.17
N GLN A 77 -7.09 -15.76 11.24
CA GLN A 77 -8.43 -15.34 11.65
C GLN A 77 -9.09 -14.42 10.62
N LEU A 78 -8.34 -13.48 10.05
CA LEU A 78 -8.85 -12.55 9.05
C LEU A 78 -9.18 -13.25 7.73
N GLU A 79 -8.42 -14.26 7.32
CA GLU A 79 -8.68 -15.05 6.12
C GLU A 79 -9.91 -15.96 6.25
N GLN A 80 -10.36 -16.27 7.48
CA GLN A 80 -11.60 -17.01 7.73
C GLN A 80 -12.87 -16.16 7.55
N LEU A 81 -12.75 -14.83 7.49
CA LEU A 81 -13.88 -13.97 7.23
C LEU A 81 -14.44 -14.19 5.82
N ALA A 82 -15.75 -14.10 5.69
CA ALA A 82 -16.43 -14.36 4.42
C ALA A 82 -15.84 -13.52 3.27
N SER A 83 -15.39 -14.18 2.22
CA SER A 83 -14.79 -13.53 1.05
C SER A 83 -13.58 -12.65 1.34
N ALA A 84 -12.88 -12.84 2.45
CA ALA A 84 -11.67 -12.10 2.73
C ALA A 84 -10.57 -12.43 1.70
N PRO A 85 -9.83 -11.44 1.22
CA PRO A 85 -8.66 -11.71 0.41
C PRO A 85 -7.49 -12.18 1.28
N PRO A 86 -6.50 -12.89 0.69
CA PRO A 86 -5.32 -13.35 1.41
C PRO A 86 -4.63 -12.25 2.20
N VAL A 87 -4.17 -12.57 3.39
CA VAL A 87 -3.42 -11.70 4.31
C VAL A 87 -1.99 -12.20 4.45
N LEU A 88 -1.84 -13.52 4.59
CA LEU A 88 -0.54 -14.18 4.71
C LEU A 88 0.06 -14.43 3.34
N ASP A 89 1.37 -14.34 3.28
CA ASP A 89 2.18 -14.78 2.16
C ASP A 89 2.20 -16.33 2.10
N PRO A 90 2.59 -16.95 0.97
CA PRO A 90 2.66 -18.42 0.86
C PRO A 90 3.54 -19.09 1.92
N ASP A 91 4.56 -18.39 2.40
CA ASP A 91 5.48 -18.82 3.46
C ASP A 91 4.96 -18.48 4.87
N SER A 92 3.69 -18.09 4.99
CA SER A 92 3.03 -17.65 6.23
C SER A 92 3.60 -16.37 6.85
N GLY A 93 4.42 -15.63 6.14
CA GLY A 93 4.81 -14.28 6.49
C GLY A 93 3.68 -13.28 6.30
N THR A 94 3.85 -12.10 6.83
CA THR A 94 2.96 -10.95 6.60
C THR A 94 3.78 -9.81 6.04
N SER A 95 3.61 -9.54 4.74
CA SER A 95 4.31 -8.46 4.06
C SER A 95 3.68 -7.10 4.35
N LEU A 96 4.49 -6.19 4.90
CA LEU A 96 4.06 -4.89 5.41
C LEU A 96 4.91 -3.76 4.83
N ILE A 97 4.27 -2.60 4.66
CA ILE A 97 4.91 -1.33 4.34
C ILE A 97 4.64 -0.39 5.51
N LEU A 98 5.68 0.04 6.21
CA LEU A 98 5.55 0.89 7.39
C LEU A 98 5.61 2.36 6.98
N TYR A 99 4.58 3.10 7.34
CA TYR A 99 4.48 4.54 7.14
C TYR A 99 4.28 5.28 8.45
N ARG A 100 4.77 6.50 8.51
CA ARG A 100 4.43 7.44 9.59
C ARG A 100 2.92 7.69 9.59
N LYS A 101 2.30 7.75 10.77
CA LYS A 101 0.85 7.99 10.92
C LYS A 101 0.40 9.30 10.27
N ASP A 102 1.23 10.33 10.31
CA ASP A 102 0.95 11.64 9.71
C ASP A 102 1.08 11.69 8.18
N ARG A 103 1.43 10.58 7.55
CA ARG A 103 1.57 10.45 6.10
C ARG A 103 0.58 9.49 5.45
N VAL A 104 -0.36 8.96 6.21
CA VAL A 104 -1.38 8.03 5.72
C VAL A 104 -2.75 8.62 5.95
N GLN A 105 -3.54 8.71 4.90
CA GLN A 105 -4.87 9.29 4.91
C GLN A 105 -5.89 8.33 4.30
N CYS A 106 -7.05 8.16 4.94
CA CYS A 106 -8.18 7.50 4.31
C CYS A 106 -8.91 8.54 3.44
N VAL A 107 -8.84 8.35 2.13
CA VAL A 107 -9.45 9.28 1.17
C VAL A 107 -10.83 8.83 0.71
N MET A 108 -11.18 7.57 0.96
CA MET A 108 -12.50 7.04 0.62
C MET A 108 -12.88 5.87 1.53
N GLY A 109 -14.14 5.82 1.93
CA GLY A 109 -14.75 4.67 2.57
C GLY A 109 -14.42 4.49 4.06
N GLN A 110 -14.09 5.57 4.78
CA GLN A 110 -13.75 5.50 6.21
C GLN A 110 -14.86 4.84 7.05
N GLN A 111 -16.13 4.98 6.65
CA GLN A 111 -17.29 4.37 7.33
C GLN A 111 -17.30 2.83 7.28
N TYR A 112 -16.54 2.23 6.37
CA TYR A 112 -16.42 0.77 6.25
C TYR A 112 -15.24 0.20 7.05
N LEU A 113 -14.49 1.03 7.77
CA LEU A 113 -13.36 0.57 8.56
C LEU A 113 -13.82 0.02 9.91
N GLU A 114 -13.37 -1.18 10.24
CA GLU A 114 -13.65 -1.87 11.49
C GLU A 114 -12.35 -2.35 12.14
N GLU A 115 -12.31 -2.31 13.47
CA GLU A 115 -11.17 -2.76 14.25
C GLU A 115 -11.28 -4.25 14.58
N HIS A 116 -10.18 -4.96 14.45
CA HIS A 116 -10.02 -6.35 14.89
C HIS A 116 -8.82 -6.46 15.83
N ARG A 117 -9.02 -7.07 17.00
CA ARG A 117 -7.95 -7.37 17.98
C ARG A 117 -7.93 -8.86 18.29
N LEU A 118 -6.72 -9.43 18.46
CA LEU A 118 -6.58 -10.82 18.92
C LEU A 118 -7.01 -10.99 20.39
N LYS A 119 -6.85 -9.93 21.18
CA LYS A 119 -7.30 -9.83 22.57
C LYS A 119 -7.86 -8.43 22.81
N PRO A 120 -8.90 -8.25 23.62
CA PRO A 120 -9.54 -6.95 23.84
C PRO A 120 -8.56 -5.84 24.28
N ASP A 121 -7.60 -6.18 25.13
CA ASP A 121 -6.60 -5.28 25.72
C ASP A 121 -5.32 -5.16 24.89
N SER A 122 -5.24 -5.84 23.74
CA SER A 122 -4.05 -5.80 22.88
C SER A 122 -3.73 -4.36 22.45
N PRO A 123 -2.49 -3.87 22.60
CA PRO A 123 -2.11 -2.57 22.06
C PRO A 123 -1.99 -2.57 20.54
N THR A 124 -2.09 -3.73 19.90
CA THR A 124 -2.06 -3.88 18.45
C THR A 124 -3.46 -4.18 17.94
N ARG A 125 -3.96 -3.32 17.09
CA ARG A 125 -5.22 -3.50 16.35
C ARG A 125 -4.95 -3.66 14.86
N ARG A 126 -5.81 -4.39 14.19
CA ARG A 126 -5.85 -4.48 12.74
C ARG A 126 -7.12 -3.80 12.27
N VAL A 127 -7.02 -3.03 11.21
CA VAL A 127 -8.17 -2.35 10.63
C VAL A 127 -8.51 -3.04 9.33
N ILE A 128 -9.76 -3.46 9.22
CA ILE A 128 -10.32 -4.14 8.05
C ILE A 128 -11.36 -3.28 7.37
N ALA A 129 -11.50 -3.46 6.06
CA ALA A 129 -12.58 -2.89 5.28
C ALA A 129 -13.72 -3.91 5.23
N GLN A 130 -14.73 -3.78 6.11
CA GLN A 130 -15.84 -4.74 6.28
C GLN A 130 -16.67 -4.94 5.01
N CYS A 131 -16.60 -4.03 4.04
CA CYS A 131 -17.29 -4.16 2.76
C CYS A 131 -16.82 -5.38 1.92
N CYS A 132 -15.64 -5.93 2.20
CA CYS A 132 -15.07 -7.11 1.55
C CYS A 132 -14.04 -7.82 2.44
N ASN A 133 -14.03 -7.54 3.73
CA ASN A 133 -13.14 -8.12 4.74
C ASN A 133 -11.64 -8.03 4.41
N SER A 134 -11.26 -6.98 3.66
CA SER A 134 -9.84 -6.74 3.36
C SER A 134 -9.12 -6.17 4.56
N ALA A 135 -8.06 -6.84 5.03
CA ALA A 135 -7.14 -6.25 5.99
C ALA A 135 -6.38 -5.08 5.36
N MET A 136 -6.47 -3.89 5.95
CA MET A 136 -5.88 -2.67 5.39
C MET A 136 -4.56 -2.31 6.06
N PHE A 137 -4.52 -2.30 7.37
CA PHE A 137 -3.29 -2.00 8.12
C PHE A 137 -3.34 -2.54 9.55
N LEU A 138 -2.17 -2.64 10.14
CA LEU A 138 -1.93 -2.93 11.53
C LEU A 138 -1.46 -1.64 12.21
N ASP A 139 -2.07 -1.29 13.33
CA ASP A 139 -1.74 -0.14 14.16
C ASP A 139 -1.31 -0.59 15.55
N PHE A 140 -0.05 -0.36 15.88
CA PHE A 140 0.40 -0.40 17.25
C PHE A 140 0.04 0.94 17.90
N THR A 141 -0.97 0.97 18.76
CA THR A 141 -1.57 2.19 19.30
C THR A 141 -0.58 3.11 20.00
N LYS A 142 0.47 2.53 20.62
CA LYS A 142 1.55 3.27 21.27
C LYS A 142 2.66 3.72 20.31
N GLY A 143 2.59 3.32 19.02
CA GLY A 143 3.58 3.64 18.01
C GLY A 143 3.23 4.91 17.21
N HIS A 144 4.18 5.40 16.45
CA HIS A 144 4.06 6.57 15.58
C HIS A 144 3.89 6.18 14.09
N TRP A 145 3.71 4.89 13.79
CA TRP A 145 3.58 4.35 12.43
C TRP A 145 2.34 3.47 12.28
N LEU A 146 1.93 3.28 11.03
CA LEU A 146 1.01 2.24 10.57
C LEU A 146 1.78 1.23 9.73
N SER A 147 1.46 -0.04 9.88
CA SER A 147 1.98 -1.11 9.04
C SER A 147 0.90 -1.51 8.04
N MET A 148 0.97 -0.95 6.82
CA MET A 148 0.02 -1.22 5.75
C MET A 148 0.28 -2.61 5.17
N PHE A 149 -0.75 -3.40 4.92
CA PHE A 149 -0.58 -4.68 4.23
C PHE A 149 -0.14 -4.45 2.78
N ARG A 150 1.00 -5.03 2.41
CA ARG A 150 1.65 -4.77 1.12
C ARG A 150 0.78 -5.17 -0.07
N ASN A 151 0.00 -6.24 0.06
CA ASN A 151 -0.93 -6.73 -0.95
C ASN A 151 -2.17 -5.83 -1.17
N ARG A 152 -2.28 -4.72 -0.43
CA ARG A 152 -3.30 -3.69 -0.68
C ARG A 152 -2.84 -2.60 -1.65
N PHE A 153 -1.59 -2.62 -2.06
CA PHE A 153 -1.04 -1.69 -3.03
C PHE A 153 -1.01 -2.38 -4.41
N PRO A 154 -1.98 -2.13 -5.29
CA PRO A 154 -2.10 -2.82 -6.57
C PRO A 154 -0.93 -2.52 -7.51
N THR A 155 -0.35 -1.31 -7.38
CA THR A 155 0.79 -0.87 -8.18
C THR A 155 1.81 -0.14 -7.33
N GLY A 156 3.07 -0.22 -7.71
CA GLY A 156 4.14 0.58 -7.12
C GLY A 156 4.53 0.20 -5.70
N ALA A 157 4.04 -0.93 -5.15
CA ALA A 157 4.48 -1.41 -3.85
C ALA A 157 6.01 -1.60 -3.85
N PRO A 158 6.77 -0.94 -2.95
CA PRO A 158 8.21 -1.08 -2.91
C PRO A 158 8.62 -2.51 -2.59
N PRO A 159 9.81 -2.95 -3.05
CA PRO A 159 10.33 -4.29 -2.73
C PRO A 159 10.51 -4.45 -1.22
N LEU A 160 10.45 -5.69 -0.74
CA LEU A 160 10.77 -6.00 0.64
C LEU A 160 12.27 -5.78 0.90
N GLU A 161 12.59 -5.25 2.07
CA GLU A 161 13.97 -4.98 2.49
C GLU A 161 14.53 -6.05 3.43
N MET A 162 13.66 -6.77 4.14
CA MET A 162 14.05 -7.74 5.15
C MET A 162 12.90 -8.64 5.61
N ARG A 163 13.24 -9.75 6.25
CA ARG A 163 12.33 -10.57 7.04
C ARG A 163 12.67 -10.45 8.51
N VAL A 164 11.65 -10.32 9.37
CA VAL A 164 11.83 -10.16 10.82
C VAL A 164 11.02 -11.20 11.59
N MET A 165 11.42 -11.47 12.85
CA MET A 165 10.80 -12.46 13.72
C MET A 165 10.82 -13.88 13.12
N THR A 166 11.85 -14.21 12.34
CA THR A 166 11.91 -15.47 11.59
C THR A 166 12.07 -16.69 12.50
N LYS A 167 12.48 -16.51 13.76
CA LYS A 167 12.48 -17.58 14.77
C LYS A 167 11.09 -18.14 15.09
N GLU A 168 10.04 -17.34 14.86
CA GLU A 168 8.65 -17.71 15.12
C GLU A 168 7.91 -18.23 13.86
N ARG A 169 8.62 -18.37 12.74
CA ARG A 169 8.03 -18.93 11.52
C ARG A 169 7.49 -20.34 11.75
N ARG A 170 6.52 -20.74 10.99
CA ARG A 170 5.97 -22.10 11.08
C ARG A 170 7.05 -23.14 10.85
N VAL A 171 6.95 -24.22 11.58
CA VAL A 171 7.83 -25.40 11.40
C VAL A 171 7.70 -25.90 9.97
N GLY A 172 8.84 -26.22 9.33
CA GLY A 172 8.90 -26.70 7.95
C GLY A 172 8.88 -25.58 6.88
N VAL A 173 8.76 -24.31 7.27
CA VAL A 173 8.90 -23.19 6.32
C VAL A 173 10.38 -22.85 6.15
N GLU A 174 10.86 -23.02 4.93
CA GLU A 174 12.19 -22.55 4.51
C GLU A 174 12.06 -21.14 3.91
N LEU A 175 12.92 -20.24 4.34
CA LEU A 175 12.96 -18.87 3.83
C LEU A 175 14.08 -18.75 2.81
N ALA A 176 13.79 -18.14 1.68
CA ALA A 176 14.79 -17.87 0.66
C ALA A 176 15.88 -16.93 1.18
N ASP A 177 17.09 -17.06 0.62
CA ASP A 177 18.27 -16.23 0.98
C ASP A 177 18.40 -15.00 0.06
N ASP A 178 17.28 -14.49 -0.41
CA ASP A 178 17.17 -13.31 -1.27
C ASP A 178 17.10 -11.99 -0.49
N LEU A 179 16.74 -12.06 0.81
CA LEU A 179 16.63 -10.92 1.72
C LEU A 179 17.25 -11.26 3.08
N PRO A 180 17.75 -10.26 3.82
CA PRO A 180 18.20 -10.48 5.19
C PRO A 180 17.10 -11.08 6.07
N ASN A 181 17.40 -12.21 6.70
CA ASN A 181 16.52 -12.95 7.61
C ASN A 181 16.95 -12.70 9.06
N TYR A 182 16.12 -11.98 9.83
CA TYR A 182 16.39 -11.65 11.23
C TYR A 182 15.51 -12.48 12.16
N SER A 183 16.11 -13.15 13.14
CA SER A 183 15.40 -13.95 14.15
C SER A 183 14.44 -13.13 15.01
N GLY A 184 14.76 -11.85 15.23
CA GLY A 184 13.92 -10.85 15.91
C GLY A 184 13.78 -9.57 15.10
N HIS A 185 13.54 -8.43 15.77
CA HIS A 185 13.66 -7.13 15.12
C HIS A 185 15.13 -6.75 15.00
N SER A 186 15.57 -6.35 13.81
CA SER A 186 16.97 -5.96 13.59
C SER A 186 17.27 -4.55 14.13
N GLY A 187 18.55 -4.28 14.42
CA GLY A 187 19.00 -2.92 14.76
C GLY A 187 18.64 -1.90 13.67
N LYS A 188 18.78 -2.28 12.38
CA LYS A 188 18.38 -1.45 11.21
C LYS A 188 16.89 -1.11 11.25
N PHE A 189 16.04 -2.09 11.59
CA PHE A 189 14.59 -1.88 11.76
C PHE A 189 14.31 -0.84 12.83
N MET A 190 14.91 -0.99 14.01
CA MET A 190 14.73 -0.07 15.14
C MET A 190 15.24 1.33 14.84
N LEU A 191 16.43 1.47 14.23
CA LEU A 191 16.99 2.75 13.85
C LEU A 191 16.10 3.51 12.85
N LYS A 192 15.52 2.84 11.85
CA LYS A 192 14.58 3.46 10.91
C LYS A 192 13.33 3.98 11.62
N LEU A 193 12.78 3.23 12.59
CA LEU A 193 11.64 3.69 13.39
C LEU A 193 12.01 4.92 14.23
N ILE A 194 13.15 4.89 14.92
CA ILE A 194 13.62 6.02 15.74
C ILE A 194 13.83 7.26 14.87
N ALA A 195 14.50 7.13 13.71
CA ALA A 195 14.71 8.23 12.79
C ALA A 195 13.38 8.83 12.30
N ALA A 196 12.40 8.01 11.99
CA ALA A 196 11.06 8.46 11.62
C ALA A 196 10.39 9.22 12.78
N TRP A 197 10.54 8.77 14.00
CA TRP A 197 9.99 9.42 15.19
C TRP A 197 10.64 10.77 15.46
N ILE A 198 11.96 10.86 15.36
CA ILE A 198 12.69 12.13 15.43
C ILE A 198 12.18 13.11 14.36
N ALA A 199 12.04 12.64 13.11
CA ALA A 199 11.52 13.45 12.01
C ALA A 199 10.05 13.91 12.20
N MET A 200 9.33 13.32 13.14
CA MET A 200 7.98 13.73 13.58
C MET A 200 8.01 14.66 14.79
N GLY A 201 9.18 15.06 15.28
CA GLY A 201 9.33 15.83 16.53
C GLY A 201 8.80 15.04 17.74
N PHE A 202 9.04 13.74 17.80
CA PHE A 202 8.60 12.81 18.84
C PHE A 202 7.06 12.74 19.05
N ARG A 203 6.29 13.24 18.08
CA ARG A 203 4.81 13.17 18.13
C ARG A 203 4.33 11.75 17.88
N ARG A 204 3.19 11.42 18.47
CA ARG A 204 2.47 10.16 18.27
C ARG A 204 1.03 10.48 17.91
N PRO A 205 0.73 10.79 16.64
CA PRO A 205 -0.64 11.04 16.23
C PRO A 205 -1.52 9.83 16.54
N GLU A 206 -2.67 10.07 17.14
CA GLU A 206 -3.68 9.03 17.28
C GLU A 206 -4.29 8.76 15.91
N SER A 207 -4.41 7.48 15.58
CA SER A 207 -5.19 7.09 14.41
C SER A 207 -6.65 6.96 14.82
N THR A 208 -7.48 7.88 14.33
CA THR A 208 -8.94 7.83 14.51
C THR A 208 -9.62 6.88 13.50
N LEU A 209 -8.83 6.24 12.66
CA LEU A 209 -9.28 5.34 11.60
C LEU A 209 -9.75 4.01 12.21
N GLY A 210 -10.96 3.59 11.89
CA GLY A 210 -11.57 2.37 12.39
C GLY A 210 -12.04 2.52 13.83
N LYS A 211 -13.16 3.22 14.04
CA LYS A 211 -13.82 3.28 15.36
C LYS A 211 -14.20 1.87 15.78
N THR A 212 -13.95 1.54 17.05
CA THR A 212 -14.44 0.31 17.67
C THR A 212 -15.97 0.29 17.57
N VAL A 213 -16.52 -0.52 16.69
CA VAL A 213 -17.92 -0.88 16.76
C VAL A 213 -17.99 -2.03 17.76
N HIS A 214 -18.32 -1.72 19.00
CA HIS A 214 -18.73 -2.76 19.95
C HIS A 214 -19.99 -3.39 19.37
N ARG A 215 -19.86 -4.55 18.74
CA ARG A 215 -21.01 -5.43 18.54
C ARG A 215 -21.32 -6.04 19.90
N VAL A 216 -22.38 -5.55 20.50
CA VAL A 216 -23.06 -6.15 21.64
C VAL A 216 -23.67 -7.49 21.20
#